data_7db3fb0ac1f3b7dbb1344f5ac51051aa
#
_entry.id   7db3fb0ac1f3b7dbb1344f5ac51051aa
#
_cell.length_a   1.000
_cell.length_b   1.000
_cell.length_c   1.000
_cell.angle_alpha   90.00
_cell.angle_beta   90.00
_cell.angle_gamma   90.00
#
_symmetry.space_group_name_H-M   'P 1'
#
loop_
_entity.id
_entity.type
_entity.pdbx_description
1 polymer ?
#
loop_
_entity_poly.entity_id
_entity_poly.type
_entity_poly.pdbx_seq_one_letter_code
_entity_poly.pdbx_strand_id
1 'polypeptide(L)'
;MSGFQVNRRQALALSLGSAAALAVPGWAWAAAAELDEAGVDALVRPFMAAFETPGIGVAIVRPNLPPFLKGYGVCTLGKAGAIDTHTRFGIASNSKSFTAASLAMLVEEKKIGWDDPVVKHLPEFRMYDPAVTQMMTVRDLLVHRSGLPLGAGDLLYFPTSTHVPADALKALPYLKPARGFRAGYDYDNILYIVAGVLIERVSGMSWQQFIATRLLAPLGMTDAVPTRAQLSGDNVAGRHARLGPPIRGMGPMKVIQPDEGPMFDAAAGINASVTDIAKWLQVQMAGGRLPDGKALWSRDQAQEMWKPETIVASSDGPTPENPTRPVTSTYALGWFVQDYRGVRMVSHSGGLSGQVTQTAMIPSRGIGVAVFSNTEDGVSGGIRNALLDALTGAPAFDWVASSVSRTRKAQESALAEVSGGVDTAPPGTPSLPLKAYAGRYSDPWYGDVVITETRGKLAIQFVPTAVFKSALEPWGPDAFRTRFPAGAGEDAVLTFEVKDGAVTRLTMKALSPLADFSYDFHHLDFTPVR
;
A
#
# COMPACT_ATOMS: atom_id res chain seq x y z
N MET A 1 3.21 -30.22 -66.84
CA MET A 1 3.76 -29.15 -66.02
C MET A 1 3.40 -27.84 -66.70
N SER A 2 2.32 -27.20 -66.25
CA SER A 2 1.90 -25.88 -66.71
C SER A 2 1.64 -25.04 -65.52
N GLY A 3 2.55 -24.07 -65.26
CA GLY A 3 2.44 -23.12 -64.15
C GLY A 3 1.42 -22.06 -64.47
N PHE A 4 0.48 -21.89 -63.56
CA PHE A 4 -0.44 -20.76 -63.55
C PHE A 4 0.27 -19.55 -62.93
N GLN A 5 0.61 -18.56 -63.75
CA GLN A 5 1.02 -17.23 -63.27
C GLN A 5 -0.22 -16.35 -63.13
N VAL A 6 -0.53 -15.93 -61.89
CA VAL A 6 -1.61 -14.95 -61.61
C VAL A 6 -1.04 -13.54 -61.79
N ASN A 7 -1.62 -12.79 -62.72
CA ASN A 7 -1.24 -11.42 -63.07
C ASN A 7 -1.75 -10.45 -61.96
N ARG A 8 -0.93 -9.45 -61.56
CA ARG A 8 -1.19 -8.44 -60.55
C ARG A 8 -2.53 -7.69 -60.70
N ARG A 9 -3.12 -7.67 -61.87
CA ARG A 9 -4.44 -7.08 -62.12
C ARG A 9 -5.61 -8.00 -61.72
N GLN A 10 -5.41 -9.29 -61.59
CA GLN A 10 -6.45 -10.23 -61.13
C GLN A 10 -6.50 -10.37 -59.60
N ALA A 11 -5.39 -10.02 -58.90
CA ALA A 11 -5.36 -9.97 -57.45
C ALA A 11 -6.15 -8.77 -56.87
N LEU A 12 -6.37 -7.71 -57.64
CA LEU A 12 -7.12 -6.52 -57.23
C LEU A 12 -8.65 -6.62 -57.41
N ALA A 13 -9.13 -7.62 -58.15
CA ALA A 13 -10.56 -7.81 -58.40
C ALA A 13 -11.26 -8.78 -57.40
N LEU A 14 -10.49 -9.47 -56.55
CA LEU A 14 -11.01 -10.39 -55.54
C LEU A 14 -11.08 -9.84 -54.11
N SER A 15 -10.77 -8.55 -53.91
CA SER A 15 -10.79 -7.89 -52.59
C SER A 15 -12.02 -6.99 -52.34
N LEU A 16 -13.07 -7.06 -53.15
CA LEU A 16 -14.30 -6.29 -52.99
C LEU A 16 -15.53 -7.17 -52.76
N GLY A 17 -15.36 -8.22 -51.96
CA GLY A 17 -16.48 -9.08 -51.58
C GLY A 17 -16.33 -9.55 -50.14
N SER A 18 -17.16 -8.99 -49.27
CA SER A 18 -17.41 -9.45 -47.90
C SER A 18 -16.42 -8.94 -46.85
N ALA A 19 -16.40 -7.65 -46.59
CA ALA A 19 -16.18 -7.15 -45.24
C ALA A 19 -17.48 -7.39 -44.42
N ALA A 20 -17.73 -8.65 -44.06
CA ALA A 20 -18.54 -8.94 -42.89
C ALA A 20 -17.74 -8.42 -41.69
N ALA A 21 -18.03 -7.20 -41.25
CA ALA A 21 -17.60 -6.71 -39.97
C ALA A 21 -18.13 -7.71 -38.93
N LEU A 22 -17.26 -8.57 -38.43
CA LEU A 22 -17.45 -9.21 -37.13
C LEU A 22 -17.56 -8.05 -36.16
N ALA A 23 -18.78 -7.58 -35.92
CA ALA A 23 -19.12 -6.76 -34.80
C ALA A 23 -18.78 -7.63 -33.56
N VAL A 24 -17.56 -7.49 -33.07
CA VAL A 24 -17.29 -7.79 -31.66
C VAL A 24 -18.41 -7.03 -30.94
N PRO A 25 -19.20 -7.67 -30.06
CA PRO A 25 -20.18 -6.94 -29.30
C PRO A 25 -19.39 -5.90 -28.50
N GLY A 26 -19.23 -4.69 -29.08
CA GLY A 26 -18.83 -3.54 -28.32
C GLY A 26 -19.91 -3.43 -27.26
N TRP A 27 -19.52 -3.58 -26.01
CA TRP A 27 -20.39 -3.28 -24.90
C TRP A 27 -20.88 -1.85 -25.13
N ALA A 28 -22.10 -1.72 -25.62
CA ALA A 28 -22.72 -0.42 -25.79
C ALA A 28 -22.99 0.08 -24.36
N TRP A 29 -22.05 0.86 -23.84
CA TRP A 29 -22.21 1.56 -22.59
C TRP A 29 -23.34 2.56 -22.80
N ALA A 30 -24.43 2.43 -22.05
CA ALA A 30 -25.47 3.46 -22.02
C ALA A 30 -24.79 4.81 -21.68
N ALA A 31 -25.31 5.90 -22.23
CA ALA A 31 -24.88 7.23 -21.83
C ALA A 31 -24.95 7.27 -20.29
N ALA A 32 -23.84 7.57 -19.62
CA ALA A 32 -23.80 7.63 -18.17
C ALA A 32 -24.89 8.60 -17.72
N ALA A 33 -25.83 8.10 -16.92
CA ALA A 33 -26.83 8.97 -16.29
C ALA A 33 -26.04 10.00 -15.45
N GLU A 34 -26.50 11.23 -15.44
CA GLU A 34 -25.87 12.26 -14.63
C GLU A 34 -26.02 11.84 -13.16
N LEU A 35 -24.89 11.38 -12.55
CA LEU A 35 -24.86 10.93 -11.17
C LEU A 35 -24.91 12.17 -10.27
N ASP A 36 -26.09 12.50 -9.80
CA ASP A 36 -26.35 13.60 -8.86
C ASP A 36 -26.03 13.20 -7.40
N GLU A 37 -26.24 14.12 -6.48
CA GLU A 37 -25.98 13.89 -5.06
C GLU A 37 -26.84 12.74 -4.50
N ALA A 38 -28.11 12.65 -4.87
CA ALA A 38 -29.00 11.59 -4.42
C ALA A 38 -28.55 10.22 -4.93
N GLY A 39 -28.07 10.15 -6.17
CA GLY A 39 -27.49 8.95 -6.76
C GLY A 39 -26.20 8.51 -6.05
N VAL A 40 -25.32 9.46 -5.70
CA VAL A 40 -24.12 9.14 -4.89
C VAL A 40 -24.51 8.64 -3.50
N ASP A 41 -25.48 9.30 -2.84
CA ASP A 41 -25.99 8.87 -1.52
C ASP A 41 -26.55 7.46 -1.55
N ALA A 42 -27.29 7.10 -2.60
CA ALA A 42 -27.85 5.77 -2.80
C ALA A 42 -26.77 4.68 -2.96
N LEU A 43 -25.59 5.06 -3.46
CA LEU A 43 -24.45 4.14 -3.58
C LEU A 43 -23.60 4.06 -2.30
N VAL A 44 -23.47 5.14 -1.52
CA VAL A 44 -22.57 5.18 -0.35
C VAL A 44 -23.23 4.70 0.94
N ARG A 45 -24.46 5.17 1.23
CA ARG A 45 -25.14 4.91 2.51
C ARG A 45 -25.40 3.42 2.80
N PRO A 46 -25.75 2.56 1.84
CA PRO A 46 -25.92 1.14 2.09
C PRO A 46 -24.63 0.45 2.57
N PHE A 47 -23.46 0.86 2.05
CA PHE A 47 -22.18 0.36 2.55
C PHE A 47 -21.91 0.79 3.98
N MET A 48 -22.15 2.08 4.30
CA MET A 48 -21.99 2.56 5.67
C MET A 48 -22.84 1.79 6.66
N ALA A 49 -24.08 1.49 6.29
CA ALA A 49 -24.99 0.70 7.13
C ALA A 49 -24.52 -0.75 7.27
N ALA A 50 -24.11 -1.40 6.17
CA ALA A 50 -23.71 -2.81 6.17
C ALA A 50 -22.41 -3.07 6.94
N PHE A 51 -21.48 -2.12 6.96
CA PHE A 51 -20.18 -2.23 7.62
C PHE A 51 -20.08 -1.43 8.93
N GLU A 52 -21.14 -0.69 9.29
CA GLU A 52 -21.15 0.23 10.45
C GLU A 52 -19.98 1.25 10.38
N THR A 53 -19.69 1.73 9.15
CA THR A 53 -18.56 2.63 8.91
C THR A 53 -18.85 4.01 9.49
N PRO A 54 -18.00 4.53 10.42
CA PRO A 54 -18.26 5.79 11.07
C PRO A 54 -18.22 6.99 10.14
N GLY A 55 -17.27 7.02 9.19
CA GLY A 55 -17.08 8.16 8.32
C GLY A 55 -16.44 7.84 6.98
N ILE A 56 -16.91 8.52 5.93
CA ILE A 56 -16.42 8.39 4.55
C ILE A 56 -16.30 9.77 3.92
N GLY A 57 -15.20 10.00 3.18
CA GLY A 57 -15.05 11.11 2.26
C GLY A 57 -15.10 10.62 0.81
N VAL A 58 -15.81 11.32 -0.06
CA VAL A 58 -15.94 11.00 -1.49
C VAL A 58 -15.57 12.21 -2.34
N ALA A 59 -14.73 11.98 -3.37
CA ALA A 59 -14.52 12.91 -4.47
C ALA A 59 -14.77 12.21 -5.80
N ILE A 60 -15.46 12.91 -6.72
CA ILE A 60 -15.68 12.48 -8.10
C ILE A 60 -15.25 13.61 -9.04
N VAL A 61 -14.32 13.31 -9.92
CA VAL A 61 -13.89 14.20 -11.00
C VAL A 61 -14.50 13.73 -12.31
N ARG A 62 -15.05 14.66 -13.08
CA ARG A 62 -15.70 14.42 -14.38
C ARG A 62 -15.26 15.47 -15.39
N PRO A 63 -15.26 15.17 -16.70
CA PRO A 63 -14.95 16.16 -17.72
C PRO A 63 -15.89 17.36 -17.66
N ASN A 64 -15.35 18.55 -17.74
CA ASN A 64 -16.10 19.81 -17.86
C ASN A 64 -17.10 20.11 -16.72
N LEU A 65 -16.99 19.39 -15.61
CA LEU A 65 -17.81 19.63 -14.41
C LEU A 65 -16.93 19.92 -13.22
N PRO A 66 -17.40 20.75 -12.27
CA PRO A 66 -16.72 20.86 -10.98
C PRO A 66 -16.69 19.50 -10.29
N PRO A 67 -15.65 19.22 -9.48
CA PRO A 67 -15.62 18.00 -8.69
C PRO A 67 -16.84 17.89 -7.76
N PHE A 68 -17.45 16.72 -7.71
CA PHE A 68 -18.39 16.40 -6.65
C PHE A 68 -17.59 16.00 -5.41
N LEU A 69 -17.87 16.63 -4.27
CA LEU A 69 -17.19 16.42 -3.01
C LEU A 69 -18.22 16.25 -1.90
N LYS A 70 -18.09 15.20 -1.07
CA LYS A 70 -19.00 15.00 0.05
C LYS A 70 -18.36 14.19 1.18
N GLY A 71 -18.63 14.61 2.41
CA GLY A 71 -18.37 13.87 3.63
C GLY A 71 -19.62 13.18 4.17
N TYR A 72 -19.45 12.05 4.82
CA TYR A 72 -20.50 11.25 5.44
C TYR A 72 -20.08 10.83 6.85
N GLY A 73 -21.01 10.86 7.79
CA GLY A 73 -20.80 10.35 9.13
C GLY A 73 -19.92 11.22 10.00
N VAL A 74 -19.13 10.61 10.89
CA VAL A 74 -18.38 11.30 11.94
C VAL A 74 -16.88 11.06 11.84
N CYS A 75 -16.09 12.05 12.24
CA CYS A 75 -14.64 11.92 12.32
C CYS A 75 -14.23 10.82 13.30
N THR A 76 -14.83 10.76 14.47
CA THR A 76 -14.48 9.80 15.52
C THR A 76 -15.74 9.34 16.26
N LEU A 77 -15.93 8.05 16.39
CA LEU A 77 -17.04 7.49 17.17
C LEU A 77 -17.06 8.05 18.61
N GLY A 78 -18.24 8.45 19.06
CA GLY A 78 -18.45 9.00 20.39
C GLY A 78 -17.94 10.42 20.60
N LYS A 79 -17.44 11.09 19.55
CA LYS A 79 -17.03 12.50 19.59
C LYS A 79 -17.87 13.35 18.65
N ALA A 80 -17.97 14.64 18.94
CA ALA A 80 -18.51 15.62 18.01
C ALA A 80 -17.54 15.80 16.82
N GLY A 81 -18.07 16.20 15.66
CA GLY A 81 -17.32 16.46 14.43
C GLY A 81 -17.76 15.51 13.31
N ALA A 82 -18.41 16.10 12.29
CA ALA A 82 -18.79 15.38 11.08
C ALA A 82 -17.59 15.32 10.11
N ILE A 83 -17.55 14.27 9.29
CA ILE A 83 -16.69 14.27 8.11
C ILE A 83 -17.25 15.30 7.12
N ASP A 84 -16.43 16.26 6.73
CA ASP A 84 -16.69 17.20 5.66
C ASP A 84 -15.69 17.05 4.50
N THR A 85 -15.77 17.93 3.50
CA THR A 85 -14.93 17.86 2.30
C THR A 85 -13.47 18.26 2.56
N HIS A 86 -13.19 18.88 3.72
CA HIS A 86 -11.88 19.33 4.19
C HIS A 86 -11.30 18.44 5.29
N THR A 87 -12.04 17.43 5.72
CA THR A 87 -11.54 16.47 6.73
C THR A 87 -10.34 15.71 6.17
N ARG A 88 -9.22 15.74 6.91
CA ARG A 88 -7.97 15.12 6.50
C ARG A 88 -7.91 13.66 6.93
N PHE A 89 -7.59 12.82 5.99
CA PHE A 89 -7.31 11.38 6.16
C PHE A 89 -5.85 11.12 5.87
N GLY A 90 -5.22 10.15 6.55
CA GLY A 90 -3.96 9.58 6.10
C GLY A 90 -4.21 8.81 4.80
N ILE A 91 -3.63 9.26 3.70
CA ILE A 91 -3.90 8.62 2.40
C ILE A 91 -3.03 7.39 2.16
N ALA A 92 -2.15 7.08 3.11
CA ALA A 92 -1.29 5.89 3.08
C ALA A 92 -0.54 5.73 1.75
N SER A 93 -0.55 4.54 1.18
CA SER A 93 0.19 4.22 -0.05
C SER A 93 -0.25 5.00 -1.30
N ASN A 94 -1.35 5.76 -1.27
CA ASN A 94 -1.61 6.76 -2.31
C ASN A 94 -0.49 7.82 -2.37
N SER A 95 0.28 8.01 -1.29
CA SER A 95 1.49 8.86 -1.24
C SER A 95 2.58 8.44 -2.23
N LYS A 96 2.64 7.16 -2.58
CA LYS A 96 3.62 6.62 -3.55
C LYS A 96 3.53 7.30 -4.91
N SER A 97 2.33 7.68 -5.34
CA SER A 97 2.13 8.41 -6.58
C SER A 97 2.73 9.83 -6.54
N PHE A 98 2.77 10.47 -5.37
CA PHE A 98 3.42 11.77 -5.18
C PHE A 98 4.95 11.62 -5.17
N THR A 99 5.48 10.56 -4.57
CA THR A 99 6.92 10.24 -4.61
C THR A 99 7.37 9.97 -6.05
N ALA A 100 6.60 9.19 -6.82
CA ALA A 100 6.87 8.96 -8.23
C ALA A 100 6.81 10.24 -9.06
N ALA A 101 5.83 11.11 -8.84
CA ALA A 101 5.72 12.41 -9.51
C ALA A 101 6.89 13.34 -9.14
N SER A 102 7.38 13.30 -7.90
CA SER A 102 8.58 14.05 -7.49
C SER A 102 9.82 13.65 -8.28
N LEU A 103 10.02 12.33 -8.47
CA LEU A 103 11.10 11.82 -9.31
C LEU A 103 10.87 12.18 -10.79
N ALA A 104 9.63 12.13 -11.30
CA ALA A 104 9.30 12.57 -12.65
C ALA A 104 9.67 14.04 -12.89
N MET A 105 9.44 14.92 -11.91
CA MET A 105 9.86 16.31 -11.97
C MET A 105 11.39 16.43 -12.04
N LEU A 106 12.13 15.66 -11.25
CA LEU A 106 13.60 15.65 -11.28
C LEU A 106 14.16 15.07 -12.58
N VAL A 107 13.46 14.10 -13.20
CA VAL A 107 13.80 13.60 -14.54
C VAL A 107 13.54 14.67 -15.59
N GLU A 108 12.40 15.36 -15.54
CA GLU A 108 12.10 16.49 -16.43
C GLU A 108 13.16 17.60 -16.34
N GLU A 109 13.65 17.86 -15.13
CA GLU A 109 14.74 18.81 -14.84
C GLU A 109 16.13 18.28 -15.27
N LYS A 110 16.22 17.07 -15.79
CA LYS A 110 17.46 16.39 -16.20
C LYS A 110 18.48 16.21 -15.07
N LYS A 111 18.01 16.16 -13.83
CA LYS A 111 18.86 15.93 -12.65
C LYS A 111 19.13 14.44 -12.43
N ILE A 112 18.19 13.59 -12.83
CA ILE A 112 18.28 12.13 -12.81
C ILE A 112 17.65 11.55 -14.08
N GLY A 113 17.93 10.27 -14.37
CA GLY A 113 17.20 9.48 -15.37
C GLY A 113 16.47 8.31 -14.71
N TRP A 114 15.33 7.88 -15.28
CA TRP A 114 14.61 6.71 -14.79
C TRP A 114 15.47 5.45 -14.76
N ASP A 115 16.35 5.30 -15.73
CA ASP A 115 17.21 4.14 -15.89
C ASP A 115 18.65 4.38 -15.39
N ASP A 116 18.88 5.50 -14.68
CA ASP A 116 20.14 5.73 -13.96
C ASP A 116 20.29 4.67 -12.86
N PRO A 117 21.47 4.06 -12.71
CA PRO A 117 21.77 3.23 -11.54
C PRO A 117 21.61 4.04 -10.25
N VAL A 118 20.95 3.46 -9.24
CA VAL A 118 20.75 4.13 -7.94
C VAL A 118 22.09 4.53 -7.31
N VAL A 119 23.12 3.69 -7.43
CA VAL A 119 24.47 3.94 -6.91
C VAL A 119 25.16 5.17 -7.51
N LYS A 120 24.72 5.66 -8.67
CA LYS A 120 25.20 6.91 -9.28
C LYS A 120 24.85 8.13 -8.40
N HIS A 121 23.71 8.10 -7.77
CA HIS A 121 23.15 9.19 -6.98
C HIS A 121 23.25 8.96 -5.46
N LEU A 122 23.20 7.69 -5.04
CA LEU A 122 23.38 7.20 -3.67
C LEU A 122 24.55 6.22 -3.63
N PRO A 123 25.81 6.68 -3.57
CA PRO A 123 26.99 5.79 -3.59
C PRO A 123 27.02 4.76 -2.45
N GLU A 124 26.32 5.02 -1.34
CA GLU A 124 26.15 4.13 -0.20
C GLU A 124 25.07 3.05 -0.39
N PHE A 125 24.23 3.15 -1.42
CA PHE A 125 23.17 2.18 -1.69
C PHE A 125 23.76 0.78 -1.94
N ARG A 126 23.26 -0.21 -1.22
CA ARG A 126 23.63 -1.62 -1.38
C ARG A 126 22.39 -2.49 -1.23
N MET A 127 22.25 -3.49 -2.08
CA MET A 127 21.33 -4.62 -1.91
C MET A 127 22.10 -5.82 -1.35
N TYR A 128 21.39 -6.85 -0.93
CA TYR A 128 21.98 -8.10 -0.47
C TYR A 128 22.96 -8.70 -1.50
N ASP A 129 22.58 -8.69 -2.78
CA ASP A 129 23.43 -9.12 -3.89
C ASP A 129 24.18 -7.91 -4.50
N PRO A 130 25.54 -7.93 -4.51
CA PRO A 130 26.33 -6.88 -5.14
C PRO A 130 26.02 -6.65 -6.62
N ALA A 131 25.65 -7.70 -7.37
CA ALA A 131 25.29 -7.56 -8.79
C ALA A 131 23.96 -6.79 -8.93
N VAL A 132 22.96 -7.10 -8.09
CA VAL A 132 21.69 -6.38 -8.04
C VAL A 132 21.93 -4.92 -7.65
N THR A 133 22.84 -4.66 -6.72
CA THR A 133 23.23 -3.29 -6.32
C THR A 133 23.61 -2.42 -7.53
N GLN A 134 24.39 -2.99 -8.46
CA GLN A 134 24.83 -2.26 -9.66
C GLN A 134 23.73 -2.13 -10.72
N MET A 135 22.79 -3.07 -10.76
CA MET A 135 21.71 -3.12 -11.75
C MET A 135 20.45 -2.34 -11.35
N MET A 136 20.27 -2.05 -10.06
CA MET A 136 19.10 -1.30 -9.57
C MET A 136 19.07 0.10 -10.17
N THR A 137 17.97 0.43 -10.83
CA THR A 137 17.72 1.76 -11.39
C THR A 137 16.76 2.56 -10.53
N VAL A 138 16.66 3.87 -10.77
CA VAL A 138 15.66 4.74 -10.12
C VAL A 138 14.25 4.19 -10.32
N ARG A 139 13.92 3.70 -11.52
CA ARG A 139 12.66 3.02 -11.85
C ARG A 139 12.40 1.80 -10.95
N ASP A 140 13.41 0.96 -10.74
CA ASP A 140 13.29 -0.27 -9.95
C ASP A 140 12.94 -0.01 -8.47
N LEU A 141 13.25 1.19 -7.93
CA LEU A 141 12.83 1.59 -6.58
C LEU A 141 11.30 1.70 -6.44
N LEU A 142 10.57 1.87 -7.55
CA LEU A 142 9.16 2.22 -7.52
C LEU A 142 8.22 1.09 -7.97
N VAL A 143 8.73 0.01 -8.53
CA VAL A 143 7.88 -0.93 -9.29
C VAL A 143 7.78 -2.34 -8.68
N HIS A 144 8.23 -2.50 -7.43
CA HIS A 144 8.06 -3.74 -6.64
C HIS A 144 8.57 -5.02 -7.33
N ARG A 145 9.73 -4.93 -8.00
CA ARG A 145 10.38 -6.08 -8.68
C ARG A 145 11.83 -6.28 -8.24
N SER A 146 12.16 -5.79 -7.06
CA SER A 146 13.52 -5.84 -6.50
C SER A 146 14.00 -7.25 -6.17
N GLY A 147 13.07 -8.17 -5.93
CA GLY A 147 13.32 -9.50 -5.38
C GLY A 147 13.19 -9.57 -3.87
N LEU A 148 13.07 -8.44 -3.17
CA LEU A 148 12.75 -8.42 -1.74
C LEU A 148 11.38 -9.08 -1.51
N PRO A 149 11.19 -9.83 -0.41
CA PRO A 149 9.87 -10.36 -0.07
C PRO A 149 8.88 -9.25 0.32
N LEU A 150 7.59 -9.59 0.28
CA LEU A 150 6.49 -8.72 0.71
C LEU A 150 6.76 -8.15 2.12
N GLY A 151 6.74 -6.82 2.26
CA GLY A 151 6.90 -6.12 3.53
C GLY A 151 8.32 -6.16 4.13
N ALA A 152 9.34 -6.58 3.36
CA ALA A 152 10.71 -6.65 3.87
C ALA A 152 11.18 -5.31 4.44
N GLY A 153 11.61 -5.31 5.70
CA GLY A 153 12.09 -4.13 6.41
C GLY A 153 10.98 -3.27 7.04
N ASP A 154 9.71 -3.67 6.97
CA ASP A 154 8.60 -2.88 7.51
C ASP A 154 8.70 -2.71 9.04
N LEU A 155 9.33 -3.64 9.78
CA LEU A 155 9.61 -3.48 11.22
C LEU A 155 10.45 -2.25 11.57
N LEU A 156 11.17 -1.64 10.61
CA LEU A 156 11.90 -0.40 10.85
C LEU A 156 10.97 0.78 11.20
N TYR A 157 9.71 0.72 10.84
CA TYR A 157 8.76 1.82 11.05
C TYR A 157 7.36 1.38 11.48
N PHE A 158 7.07 0.09 11.48
CA PHE A 158 5.77 -0.44 11.87
C PHE A 158 5.92 -1.55 12.93
N PRO A 159 5.54 -1.28 14.19
CA PRO A 159 5.10 0.03 14.75
C PRO A 159 6.17 1.11 14.71
N THR A 160 5.77 2.37 14.99
CA THR A 160 6.70 3.52 15.03
C THR A 160 7.93 3.23 15.87
N SER A 161 9.09 3.53 15.30
CA SER A 161 10.41 3.32 15.90
C SER A 161 11.24 4.60 15.92
N THR A 162 12.47 4.50 16.41
CA THR A 162 13.46 5.59 16.38
C THR A 162 14.28 5.62 15.09
N HIS A 163 14.03 4.70 14.16
CA HIS A 163 14.71 4.69 12.87
C HIS A 163 14.32 5.90 12.01
N VAL A 164 15.25 6.28 11.14
CA VAL A 164 15.10 7.39 10.19
C VAL A 164 15.26 6.89 8.75
N PRO A 165 14.78 7.63 7.72
CA PRO A 165 14.81 7.15 6.34
C PRO A 165 16.18 6.65 5.85
N ALA A 166 17.29 7.25 6.33
CA ALA A 166 18.64 6.79 5.98
C ALA A 166 18.98 5.39 6.52
N ASP A 167 18.27 4.89 7.53
CA ASP A 167 18.49 3.53 8.06
C ASP A 167 18.00 2.46 7.09
N ALA A 168 17.06 2.79 6.19
CA ALA A 168 16.67 1.90 5.11
C ALA A 168 17.89 1.48 4.25
N LEU A 169 18.80 2.41 3.94
CA LEU A 169 20.03 2.11 3.20
C LEU A 169 20.96 1.15 3.95
N LYS A 170 20.97 1.23 5.28
CA LYS A 170 21.78 0.34 6.13
C LYS A 170 21.17 -1.06 6.24
N ALA A 171 19.84 -1.16 6.18
CA ALA A 171 19.11 -2.41 6.30
C ALA A 171 19.17 -3.28 5.03
N LEU A 172 19.07 -2.66 3.85
CA LEU A 172 18.96 -3.36 2.57
C LEU A 172 20.02 -4.44 2.31
N PRO A 173 21.33 -4.27 2.65
CA PRO A 173 22.33 -5.31 2.45
C PRO A 173 22.08 -6.62 3.22
N TYR A 174 21.24 -6.59 4.24
CA TYR A 174 20.94 -7.74 5.11
C TYR A 174 19.58 -8.38 4.81
N LEU A 175 18.72 -7.70 4.05
CA LEU A 175 17.41 -8.21 3.67
C LEU A 175 17.56 -9.18 2.50
N LYS A 176 17.40 -10.47 2.79
CA LYS A 176 17.57 -11.54 1.80
C LYS A 176 16.43 -11.53 0.78
N PRO A 177 16.73 -11.68 -0.53
CA PRO A 177 15.69 -11.75 -1.55
C PRO A 177 14.91 -13.07 -1.45
N ALA A 178 13.60 -13.02 -1.73
CA ALA A 178 12.74 -14.19 -1.87
C ALA A 178 12.77 -14.77 -3.29
N ARG A 179 13.15 -13.95 -4.27
CA ARG A 179 13.27 -14.35 -5.67
C ARG A 179 14.35 -13.56 -6.42
N GLY A 180 14.61 -13.91 -7.66
CA GLY A 180 15.56 -13.19 -8.51
C GLY A 180 15.12 -11.75 -8.81
N PHE A 181 16.07 -10.88 -9.02
CA PHE A 181 15.85 -9.49 -9.42
C PHE A 181 15.00 -9.40 -10.69
N ARG A 182 13.96 -8.58 -10.67
CA ARG A 182 12.97 -8.39 -11.75
C ARG A 182 12.17 -9.65 -12.13
N ALA A 183 12.18 -10.71 -11.30
CA ALA A 183 11.53 -11.98 -11.63
C ALA A 183 10.04 -12.04 -11.22
N GLY A 184 9.50 -11.02 -10.57
CA GLY A 184 8.11 -10.97 -10.17
C GLY A 184 7.79 -9.78 -9.29
N TYR A 185 6.55 -9.72 -8.86
CA TYR A 185 6.01 -8.66 -8.02
C TYR A 185 5.98 -9.09 -6.56
N ASP A 186 6.62 -8.30 -5.70
CA ASP A 186 6.48 -8.36 -4.25
C ASP A 186 6.45 -6.92 -3.72
N TYR A 187 5.34 -6.56 -3.11
CA TYR A 187 5.15 -5.20 -2.62
C TYR A 187 6.09 -4.91 -1.46
N ASP A 188 6.93 -3.88 -1.60
CA ASP A 188 7.82 -3.40 -0.56
C ASP A 188 7.67 -1.88 -0.37
N ASN A 189 7.74 -1.40 0.88
CA ASN A 189 7.70 0.02 1.20
C ASN A 189 9.10 0.60 1.31
N ILE A 190 10.08 -0.21 1.69
CA ILE A 190 11.44 0.25 1.99
C ILE A 190 12.11 0.94 0.81
N LEU A 191 11.86 0.49 -0.42
CA LEU A 191 12.43 1.11 -1.61
C LEU A 191 11.79 2.47 -1.95
N TYR A 192 10.52 2.70 -1.56
CA TYR A 192 9.93 4.03 -1.61
C TYR A 192 10.54 4.97 -0.57
N ILE A 193 10.93 4.45 0.61
CA ILE A 193 11.70 5.23 1.59
C ILE A 193 13.05 5.63 0.99
N VAL A 194 13.76 4.71 0.33
CA VAL A 194 14.99 5.00 -0.41
C VAL A 194 14.76 6.01 -1.53
N ALA A 195 13.64 5.93 -2.25
CA ALA A 195 13.26 6.94 -3.25
C ALA A 195 13.09 8.34 -2.62
N GLY A 196 12.56 8.42 -1.40
CA GLY A 196 12.52 9.66 -0.60
C GLY A 196 13.92 10.20 -0.28
N VAL A 197 14.84 9.33 0.14
CA VAL A 197 16.26 9.70 0.37
C VAL A 197 16.92 10.16 -0.93
N LEU A 198 16.61 9.52 -2.06
CA LEU A 198 17.10 9.92 -3.37
C LEU A 198 16.59 11.33 -3.78
N ILE A 199 15.31 11.61 -3.57
CA ILE A 199 14.73 12.95 -3.80
C ILE A 199 15.48 13.99 -2.98
N GLU A 200 15.72 13.73 -1.70
CA GLU A 200 16.47 14.63 -0.83
C GLU A 200 17.90 14.86 -1.35
N ARG A 201 18.62 13.80 -1.69
CA ARG A 201 19.99 13.88 -2.21
C ARG A 201 20.10 14.71 -3.49
N VAL A 202 19.17 14.54 -4.41
CA VAL A 202 19.21 15.17 -5.74
C VAL A 202 18.67 16.60 -5.71
N SER A 203 17.66 16.86 -4.89
CA SER A 203 17.00 18.19 -4.83
C SER A 203 17.61 19.13 -3.81
N GLY A 204 18.29 18.63 -2.78
CA GLY A 204 18.72 19.38 -1.60
C GLY A 204 17.58 19.74 -0.64
N MET A 205 16.37 19.18 -0.84
CA MET A 205 15.19 19.38 0.02
C MET A 205 14.84 18.05 0.67
N SER A 206 14.43 18.03 1.95
CA SER A 206 13.81 16.83 2.50
C SER A 206 12.61 16.42 1.64
N TRP A 207 12.23 15.11 1.66
CA TRP A 207 11.06 14.65 0.92
C TRP A 207 9.81 15.46 1.29
N GLN A 208 9.60 15.74 2.58
CA GLN A 208 8.46 16.53 3.07
C GLN A 208 8.47 17.95 2.52
N GLN A 209 9.64 18.61 2.49
CA GLN A 209 9.78 19.95 1.90
C GLN A 209 9.50 19.93 0.40
N PHE A 210 10.00 18.93 -0.31
CA PHE A 210 9.77 18.79 -1.75
C PHE A 210 8.27 18.62 -2.05
N ILE A 211 7.60 17.70 -1.36
CA ILE A 211 6.16 17.49 -1.51
C ILE A 211 5.38 18.77 -1.22
N ALA A 212 5.64 19.42 -0.07
CA ALA A 212 4.91 20.62 0.33
C ALA A 212 5.07 21.77 -0.69
N THR A 213 6.31 22.04 -1.12
CA THR A 213 6.61 23.23 -1.93
C THR A 213 6.46 22.99 -3.43
N ARG A 214 6.74 21.78 -3.91
CA ARG A 214 6.80 21.47 -5.34
C ARG A 214 5.53 20.82 -5.87
N LEU A 215 4.71 20.21 -4.99
CA LEU A 215 3.46 19.55 -5.38
C LEU A 215 2.25 20.18 -4.68
N LEU A 216 2.16 20.14 -3.35
CA LEU A 216 0.95 20.56 -2.65
C LEU A 216 0.64 22.04 -2.87
N ALA A 217 1.61 22.92 -2.73
CA ALA A 217 1.41 24.36 -2.88
C ALA A 217 1.03 24.77 -4.32
N PRO A 218 1.71 24.32 -5.41
CA PRO A 218 1.30 24.63 -6.76
C PRO A 218 -0.05 24.06 -7.16
N LEU A 219 -0.47 22.91 -6.58
CA LEU A 219 -1.78 22.30 -6.77
C LEU A 219 -2.89 22.99 -5.98
N GLY A 220 -2.54 23.88 -5.04
CA GLY A 220 -3.49 24.47 -4.11
C GLY A 220 -4.12 23.45 -3.16
N MET A 221 -3.39 22.38 -2.81
CA MET A 221 -3.80 21.35 -1.84
C MET A 221 -3.56 21.86 -0.42
N THR A 222 -4.44 22.74 0.04
CA THR A 222 -4.24 23.54 1.25
C THR A 222 -4.55 22.79 2.55
N ASP A 223 -5.32 21.72 2.51
CA ASP A 223 -5.58 20.88 3.69
C ASP A 223 -4.49 19.82 3.86
N ALA A 224 -3.79 19.49 2.77
CA ALA A 224 -2.83 18.41 2.76
C ALA A 224 -1.51 18.78 3.46
N VAL A 225 -0.95 17.80 4.15
CA VAL A 225 0.39 17.86 4.75
C VAL A 225 1.18 16.60 4.39
N PRO A 226 2.51 16.70 4.19
CA PRO A 226 3.34 15.57 3.76
C PRO A 226 3.58 14.53 4.86
N THR A 227 3.38 14.87 6.12
CA THR A 227 3.57 13.99 7.27
C THR A 227 2.51 14.24 8.33
N ARG A 228 2.13 13.18 9.06
CA ARG A 228 1.17 13.29 10.16
C ARG A 228 1.60 14.29 11.22
N ALA A 229 2.89 14.40 11.48
CA ALA A 229 3.43 15.33 12.49
C ALA A 229 3.11 16.81 12.22
N GLN A 230 2.75 17.16 10.97
CA GLN A 230 2.35 18.52 10.59
C GLN A 230 0.83 18.75 10.63
N LEU A 231 0.03 17.76 11.01
CA LEU A 231 -1.40 17.97 11.21
C LEU A 231 -1.66 18.95 12.34
N SER A 232 -2.56 19.88 12.11
CA SER A 232 -3.00 20.89 13.07
C SER A 232 -4.52 21.03 13.05
N GLY A 233 -5.14 21.42 14.19
CA GLY A 233 -6.59 21.53 14.32
C GLY A 233 -7.29 20.17 14.38
N ASP A 234 -8.64 20.19 14.52
CA ASP A 234 -9.44 19.02 14.89
C ASP A 234 -10.14 18.34 13.70
N ASN A 235 -10.11 18.95 12.51
CA ASN A 235 -10.75 18.35 11.32
C ASN A 235 -9.89 17.25 10.69
N VAL A 236 -9.74 16.17 11.45
CA VAL A 236 -8.95 14.98 11.11
C VAL A 236 -9.79 13.74 11.38
N ALA A 237 -9.85 12.84 10.40
CA ALA A 237 -10.52 11.55 10.54
C ALA A 237 -9.81 10.69 11.58
N GLY A 238 -10.55 10.23 12.58
CA GLY A 238 -10.08 9.22 13.55
C GLY A 238 -9.87 7.87 12.88
N ARG A 239 -9.33 6.93 13.64
CA ARG A 239 -9.03 5.57 13.21
C ARG A 239 -9.95 4.59 13.90
N HIS A 240 -10.53 3.66 13.18
CA HIS A 240 -11.46 2.69 13.75
C HIS A 240 -11.17 1.29 13.22
N ALA A 241 -11.18 0.32 14.14
CA ALA A 241 -10.93 -1.08 13.82
C ALA A 241 -11.78 -2.01 14.68
N ARG A 242 -12.03 -3.21 14.19
CA ARG A 242 -12.57 -4.33 14.95
C ARG A 242 -11.39 -5.20 15.40
N LEU A 243 -11.05 -5.12 16.67
CA LEU A 243 -9.85 -5.78 17.22
C LEU A 243 -10.10 -7.21 17.74
N GLY A 244 -11.29 -7.76 17.49
CA GLY A 244 -11.69 -9.03 18.07
C GLY A 244 -12.28 -8.90 19.49
N PRO A 245 -12.45 -10.03 20.21
CA PRO A 245 -12.26 -11.39 19.76
C PRO A 245 -13.32 -11.84 18.72
N PRO A 246 -13.14 -12.98 18.01
CA PRO A 246 -12.04 -13.93 18.10
C PRO A 246 -10.79 -13.53 17.29
N ILE A 247 -10.95 -12.74 16.24
CA ILE A 247 -9.84 -12.25 15.39
C ILE A 247 -10.03 -10.78 15.02
N ARG A 248 -8.96 -10.11 14.57
CA ARG A 248 -9.05 -8.78 13.96
C ARG A 248 -10.01 -8.80 12.76
N GLY A 249 -10.77 -7.74 12.57
CA GLY A 249 -11.87 -7.67 11.59
C GLY A 249 -13.22 -8.13 12.14
N MET A 250 -13.29 -8.64 13.38
CA MET A 250 -14.52 -9.07 14.05
C MET A 250 -14.72 -8.35 15.40
N GLY A 251 -15.91 -8.49 15.97
CA GLY A 251 -16.29 -7.84 17.23
C GLY A 251 -16.70 -6.37 17.04
N PRO A 252 -16.84 -5.60 18.14
CA PRO A 252 -17.30 -4.23 18.08
C PRO A 252 -16.26 -3.29 17.46
N MET A 253 -16.75 -2.26 16.74
CA MET A 253 -15.90 -1.18 16.23
C MET A 253 -15.33 -0.38 17.41
N LYS A 254 -14.03 -0.11 17.38
CA LYS A 254 -13.30 0.65 18.39
C LYS A 254 -12.48 1.76 17.76
N VAL A 255 -12.36 2.87 18.48
CA VAL A 255 -11.38 3.91 18.16
C VAL A 255 -9.99 3.37 18.50
N ILE A 256 -9.05 3.48 17.54
CA ILE A 256 -7.65 3.13 17.75
C ILE A 256 -6.77 4.37 17.60
N GLN A 257 -5.57 4.31 18.17
CA GLN A 257 -4.61 5.41 18.03
C GLN A 257 -3.79 5.22 16.76
N PRO A 258 -3.52 6.31 16.03
CA PRO A 258 -2.55 6.27 14.93
C PRO A 258 -1.15 5.94 15.46
N ASP A 259 -0.42 5.15 14.69
CA ASP A 259 0.97 4.79 14.96
C ASP A 259 1.79 4.96 13.67
N GLU A 260 2.03 6.20 13.29
CA GLU A 260 2.82 6.57 12.12
C GLU A 260 3.91 7.56 12.49
N GLY A 261 5.15 7.20 12.18
CA GLY A 261 6.33 8.05 12.28
C GLY A 261 6.80 8.55 10.90
N PRO A 262 7.74 9.50 10.85
CA PRO A 262 8.22 10.09 9.60
C PRO A 262 9.10 9.15 8.75
N MET A 263 9.50 8.01 9.30
CA MET A 263 10.37 7.04 8.63
C MET A 263 9.81 6.63 7.26
N PHE A 264 8.51 6.38 7.17
CA PHE A 264 7.86 5.87 5.95
C PHE A 264 7.07 6.92 5.15
N ASP A 265 7.27 8.21 5.42
CA ASP A 265 6.50 9.29 4.78
C ASP A 265 6.49 9.19 3.25
N ALA A 266 7.64 8.88 2.63
CA ALA A 266 7.74 8.73 1.18
C ALA A 266 6.94 7.54 0.61
N ALA A 267 6.59 6.57 1.44
CA ALA A 267 5.74 5.45 1.08
C ALA A 267 4.26 5.67 1.43
N ALA A 268 3.95 6.46 2.50
CA ALA A 268 2.60 6.48 3.06
C ALA A 268 2.22 7.72 3.91
N GLY A 269 3.08 8.76 4.04
CA GLY A 269 2.95 9.81 5.06
C GLY A 269 1.93 10.91 4.80
N ILE A 270 1.48 11.12 3.56
CA ILE A 270 0.60 12.26 3.23
C ILE A 270 -0.75 12.11 3.92
N ASN A 271 -1.22 13.21 4.48
CA ASN A 271 -2.58 13.36 4.96
C ASN A 271 -3.27 14.42 4.08
N ALA A 272 -4.46 14.14 3.56
CA ALA A 272 -5.16 15.00 2.62
C ALA A 272 -6.69 14.90 2.78
N SER A 273 -7.40 15.91 2.35
CA SER A 273 -8.84 15.92 2.21
C SER A 273 -9.29 15.40 0.84
N VAL A 274 -10.58 15.09 0.69
CA VAL A 274 -11.15 14.75 -0.62
C VAL A 274 -11.16 15.96 -1.57
N THR A 275 -11.19 17.19 -1.04
CA THR A 275 -11.02 18.42 -1.82
C THR A 275 -9.63 18.48 -2.46
N ASP A 276 -8.60 18.13 -1.72
CA ASP A 276 -7.24 18.15 -2.23
C ASP A 276 -6.97 17.01 -3.20
N ILE A 277 -7.43 15.80 -2.88
CA ILE A 277 -7.18 14.66 -3.75
C ILE A 277 -7.91 14.78 -5.09
N ALA A 278 -9.04 15.49 -5.15
CA ALA A 278 -9.69 15.82 -6.42
C ALA A 278 -8.77 16.62 -7.35
N LYS A 279 -8.02 17.60 -6.82
CA LYS A 279 -7.02 18.37 -7.58
C LYS A 279 -5.88 17.48 -8.06
N TRP A 280 -5.43 16.54 -7.20
CA TRP A 280 -4.43 15.53 -7.59
C TRP A 280 -4.91 14.67 -8.76
N LEU A 281 -6.14 14.14 -8.71
CA LEU A 281 -6.72 13.35 -9.80
C LEU A 281 -6.85 14.19 -11.08
N GLN A 282 -7.24 15.46 -10.97
CA GLN A 282 -7.36 16.36 -12.12
C GLN A 282 -6.01 16.58 -12.81
N VAL A 283 -4.93 16.89 -12.05
CA VAL A 283 -3.61 17.13 -12.65
C VAL A 283 -3.02 15.86 -13.24
N GLN A 284 -3.25 14.71 -12.63
CA GLN A 284 -2.83 13.42 -13.18
C GLN A 284 -3.49 13.16 -14.55
N MET A 285 -4.81 13.33 -14.65
CA MET A 285 -5.55 13.16 -15.91
C MET A 285 -5.21 14.25 -16.95
N ALA A 286 -4.82 15.44 -16.50
CA ALA A 286 -4.34 16.52 -17.36
C ALA A 286 -2.89 16.35 -17.84
N GLY A 287 -2.22 15.22 -17.47
CA GLY A 287 -0.85 14.95 -17.86
C GLY A 287 0.16 15.94 -17.26
N GLY A 288 -0.06 16.33 -15.99
CA GLY A 288 0.79 17.25 -15.25
C GLY A 288 0.45 18.73 -15.39
N ARG A 289 -0.57 19.09 -16.18
CA ARG A 289 -0.94 20.48 -16.47
C ARG A 289 -1.87 21.03 -15.39
N LEU A 290 -1.50 22.18 -14.86
CA LEU A 290 -2.31 22.95 -13.90
C LEU A 290 -3.40 23.78 -14.63
N PRO A 291 -4.45 24.23 -13.92
CA PRO A 291 -5.49 25.07 -14.51
C PRO A 291 -4.99 26.40 -15.10
N ASP A 292 -3.88 26.96 -14.58
CA ASP A 292 -3.25 28.19 -15.11
C ASP A 292 -2.39 27.95 -16.36
N GLY A 293 -2.35 26.71 -16.85
CA GLY A 293 -1.60 26.30 -18.04
C GLY A 293 -0.16 25.87 -17.79
N LYS A 294 0.39 26.13 -16.61
CA LYS A 294 1.73 25.62 -16.24
C LYS A 294 1.69 24.09 -16.12
N ALA A 295 2.84 23.47 -16.30
CA ALA A 295 2.99 22.03 -16.10
C ALA A 295 3.96 21.74 -14.95
N LEU A 296 3.59 20.79 -14.11
CA LEU A 296 4.48 20.23 -13.08
C LEU A 296 5.46 19.22 -13.69
N TRP A 297 5.01 18.50 -14.71
CA TRP A 297 5.78 17.57 -15.53
C TRP A 297 5.20 17.53 -16.94
N SER A 298 5.96 17.04 -17.91
CA SER A 298 5.50 16.87 -19.30
C SER A 298 4.52 15.72 -19.46
N ARG A 299 3.84 15.71 -20.61
CA ARG A 299 2.95 14.60 -20.99
C ARG A 299 3.72 13.28 -21.11
N ASP A 300 4.97 13.33 -21.54
CA ASP A 300 5.83 12.16 -21.66
C ASP A 300 6.10 11.55 -20.28
N GLN A 301 6.38 12.37 -19.26
CA GLN A 301 6.52 11.89 -17.89
C GLN A 301 5.21 11.33 -17.32
N ALA A 302 4.06 11.94 -17.66
CA ALA A 302 2.76 11.40 -17.25
C ALA A 302 2.50 10.02 -17.86
N GLN A 303 2.86 9.83 -19.13
CA GLN A 303 2.74 8.52 -19.80
C GLN A 303 3.70 7.49 -19.20
N GLU A 304 4.93 7.90 -18.89
CA GLU A 304 5.93 7.05 -18.27
C GLU A 304 5.50 6.58 -16.87
N MET A 305 4.92 7.47 -16.06
CA MET A 305 4.39 7.09 -14.74
C MET A 305 3.28 6.04 -14.79
N TRP A 306 2.54 5.94 -15.89
CA TRP A 306 1.44 4.98 -16.04
C TRP A 306 1.79 3.80 -16.96
N LYS A 307 3.03 3.71 -17.41
CA LYS A 307 3.51 2.60 -18.25
C LYS A 307 3.61 1.33 -17.40
N PRO A 308 2.95 0.22 -17.80
CA PRO A 308 3.08 -1.05 -17.11
C PRO A 308 4.54 -1.53 -17.03
N GLU A 309 5.01 -1.85 -15.82
CA GLU A 309 6.39 -2.27 -15.59
C GLU A 309 6.49 -3.69 -15.00
N THR A 310 5.65 -4.00 -14.01
CA THR A 310 5.67 -5.30 -13.32
C THR A 310 4.30 -5.95 -13.40
N ILE A 311 4.23 -7.20 -13.85
CA ILE A 311 2.98 -7.97 -13.82
C ILE A 311 2.70 -8.36 -12.37
N VAL A 312 1.54 -7.93 -11.86
CA VAL A 312 1.05 -8.26 -10.51
C VAL A 312 0.26 -9.57 -10.53
N ALA A 313 -0.66 -9.68 -11.47
CA ALA A 313 -1.50 -10.86 -11.63
C ALA A 313 -2.03 -10.98 -13.06
N SER A 314 -2.29 -12.22 -13.46
CA SER A 314 -3.03 -12.54 -14.68
C SER A 314 -4.17 -13.50 -14.36
N SER A 315 -5.26 -13.41 -15.09
CA SER A 315 -6.44 -14.24 -14.88
C SER A 315 -7.24 -14.40 -16.18
N ASP A 316 -8.25 -15.26 -16.16
CA ASP A 316 -9.18 -15.42 -17.30
C ASP A 316 -10.17 -14.27 -17.43
N GLY A 317 -10.04 -13.23 -16.61
CA GLY A 317 -10.88 -12.03 -16.64
C GLY A 317 -12.13 -12.12 -15.76
N PRO A 318 -13.15 -11.29 -16.06
CA PRO A 318 -14.35 -11.13 -15.25
C PRO A 318 -15.17 -12.42 -15.07
N THR A 319 -15.78 -12.57 -13.89
CA THR A 319 -16.76 -13.59 -13.60
C THR A 319 -18.07 -12.96 -13.12
N PRO A 320 -19.21 -13.69 -13.09
CA PRO A 320 -20.45 -13.14 -12.54
C PRO A 320 -20.30 -12.62 -11.09
N GLU A 321 -19.46 -13.25 -10.26
CA GLU A 321 -19.22 -12.88 -8.87
C GLU A 321 -18.17 -11.76 -8.72
N ASN A 322 -17.32 -11.59 -9.72
CA ASN A 322 -16.29 -10.55 -9.76
C ASN A 322 -16.18 -9.93 -11.15
N PRO A 323 -17.11 -9.05 -11.50
CA PRO A 323 -17.18 -8.46 -12.85
C PRO A 323 -16.05 -7.46 -13.15
N THR A 324 -15.23 -7.13 -12.16
CA THR A 324 -14.06 -6.24 -12.31
C THR A 324 -12.73 -6.97 -12.17
N ARG A 325 -12.75 -8.32 -12.15
CA ARG A 325 -11.52 -9.12 -12.15
C ARG A 325 -10.75 -8.83 -13.43
N PRO A 326 -9.52 -8.27 -13.33
CA PRO A 326 -8.76 -7.91 -14.52
C PRO A 326 -8.21 -9.15 -15.22
N VAL A 327 -8.09 -9.10 -16.55
CA VAL A 327 -7.28 -10.09 -17.30
C VAL A 327 -5.83 -9.93 -16.93
N THR A 328 -5.34 -8.69 -16.86
CA THR A 328 -3.97 -8.40 -16.43
C THR A 328 -3.98 -7.19 -15.49
N SER A 329 -3.34 -7.35 -14.33
CA SER A 329 -3.01 -6.26 -13.43
C SER A 329 -1.50 -6.06 -13.42
N THR A 330 -1.08 -4.83 -13.56
CA THR A 330 0.33 -4.43 -13.57
C THR A 330 0.58 -3.31 -12.58
N TYR A 331 1.83 -3.16 -12.15
CA TYR A 331 2.28 -2.01 -11.38
C TYR A 331 3.20 -1.14 -12.24
N ALA A 332 3.01 0.16 -12.13
CA ALA A 332 3.78 1.20 -12.79
C ALA A 332 4.49 2.07 -11.74
N LEU A 333 4.85 3.32 -12.05
CA LEU A 333 5.53 4.19 -11.10
C LEU A 333 4.52 4.79 -10.10
N GLY A 334 4.28 4.06 -9.00
CA GLY A 334 3.33 4.45 -7.95
C GLY A 334 1.86 4.25 -8.28
N TRP A 335 1.55 3.44 -9.28
CA TRP A 335 0.19 3.18 -9.73
C TRP A 335 -0.02 1.73 -10.15
N PHE A 336 -1.18 1.16 -9.81
CA PHE A 336 -1.71 -0.02 -10.49
C PHE A 336 -2.34 0.39 -11.82
N VAL A 337 -2.07 -0.39 -12.85
CA VAL A 337 -2.65 -0.23 -14.19
C VAL A 337 -3.26 -1.56 -14.60
N GLN A 338 -4.56 -1.57 -14.83
CA GLN A 338 -5.30 -2.79 -15.13
C GLN A 338 -6.52 -2.50 -16.01
N ASP A 339 -7.10 -3.53 -16.58
CA ASP A 339 -8.42 -3.42 -17.19
C ASP A 339 -9.52 -3.43 -16.13
N TYR A 340 -10.54 -2.62 -16.34
CA TYR A 340 -11.73 -2.53 -15.54
C TYR A 340 -12.94 -2.53 -16.48
N ARG A 341 -13.67 -3.66 -16.53
CA ARG A 341 -14.82 -3.80 -17.45
C ARG A 341 -14.50 -3.38 -18.90
N GLY A 342 -13.32 -3.73 -19.41
CA GLY A 342 -12.89 -3.44 -20.77
C GLY A 342 -12.29 -2.05 -21.01
N VAL A 343 -12.13 -1.21 -19.99
CA VAL A 343 -11.42 0.07 -20.08
C VAL A 343 -10.19 0.07 -19.17
N ARG A 344 -9.18 0.86 -19.52
CA ARG A 344 -7.98 1.02 -18.69
C ARG A 344 -8.30 1.81 -17.43
N MET A 345 -7.99 1.26 -16.28
CA MET A 345 -8.02 1.93 -14.98
C MET A 345 -6.60 2.14 -14.46
N VAL A 346 -6.34 3.34 -13.94
CA VAL A 346 -5.12 3.68 -13.19
C VAL A 346 -5.55 3.97 -11.76
N SER A 347 -5.02 3.25 -10.79
CA SER A 347 -5.51 3.32 -9.41
C SER A 347 -4.42 3.04 -8.39
N HIS A 348 -4.64 3.48 -7.16
CA HIS A 348 -3.90 3.00 -5.99
C HIS A 348 -4.83 2.96 -4.78
N SER A 349 -4.55 2.07 -3.86
CA SER A 349 -5.18 2.05 -2.54
C SER A 349 -4.17 2.44 -1.47
N GLY A 350 -4.66 2.82 -0.31
CA GLY A 350 -3.85 3.08 0.85
C GLY A 350 -4.46 2.43 2.08
N GLY A 351 -3.68 1.67 2.84
CA GLY A 351 -4.08 1.07 4.11
C GLY A 351 -3.18 1.55 5.24
N LEU A 352 -3.80 1.99 6.31
CA LEU A 352 -3.21 2.25 7.62
C LEU A 352 -4.11 1.59 8.67
N SER A 353 -3.57 1.30 9.84
CA SER A 353 -4.43 0.81 10.93
C SER A 353 -5.62 1.74 11.13
N GLY A 354 -6.83 1.21 10.93
CA GLY A 354 -8.09 1.93 11.09
C GLY A 354 -8.47 2.90 9.97
N GLN A 355 -7.79 2.91 8.82
CA GLN A 355 -8.18 3.70 7.63
C GLN A 355 -7.82 3.00 6.34
N VAL A 356 -8.74 3.03 5.36
CA VAL A 356 -8.46 2.58 3.99
C VAL A 356 -8.91 3.65 3.00
N THR A 357 -8.05 3.97 2.06
CA THR A 357 -8.29 4.98 1.02
C THR A 357 -8.15 4.38 -0.37
N GLN A 358 -8.93 4.88 -1.30
CA GLN A 358 -8.93 4.45 -2.70
C GLN A 358 -8.84 5.66 -3.60
N THR A 359 -8.00 5.59 -4.63
CA THR A 359 -8.03 6.50 -5.78
C THR A 359 -8.08 5.68 -7.05
N ALA A 360 -8.90 6.08 -8.00
CA ALA A 360 -9.00 5.43 -9.30
C ALA A 360 -9.34 6.44 -10.39
N MET A 361 -8.79 6.23 -11.58
CA MET A 361 -9.02 7.02 -12.77
C MET A 361 -9.35 6.12 -13.95
N ILE A 362 -10.28 6.55 -14.78
CA ILE A 362 -10.56 6.01 -16.12
C ILE A 362 -10.16 7.11 -17.13
N PRO A 363 -8.88 7.18 -17.53
CA PRO A 363 -8.36 8.30 -18.32
C PRO A 363 -9.08 8.52 -19.65
N SER A 364 -9.49 7.43 -20.32
CA SER A 364 -10.24 7.49 -21.59
C SER A 364 -11.62 8.15 -21.48
N ARG A 365 -12.14 8.28 -20.24
CA ARG A 365 -13.44 8.90 -19.94
C ARG A 365 -13.29 10.22 -19.17
N GLY A 366 -12.06 10.58 -18.76
CA GLY A 366 -11.81 11.74 -17.89
C GLY A 366 -12.45 11.62 -16.50
N ILE A 367 -12.68 10.39 -16.02
CA ILE A 367 -13.32 10.11 -14.73
C ILE A 367 -12.25 9.81 -13.69
N GLY A 368 -12.34 10.44 -12.53
CA GLY A 368 -11.55 10.14 -11.35
C GLY A 368 -12.44 10.00 -10.11
N VAL A 369 -12.14 9.04 -9.24
CA VAL A 369 -12.86 8.78 -8.00
C VAL A 369 -11.87 8.62 -6.88
N ALA A 370 -12.15 9.25 -5.73
CA ALA A 370 -11.50 8.95 -4.46
C ALA A 370 -12.54 8.62 -3.39
N VAL A 371 -12.27 7.59 -2.61
CA VAL A 371 -13.10 7.17 -1.47
C VAL A 371 -12.20 6.91 -0.28
N PHE A 372 -12.37 7.69 0.78
CA PHE A 372 -11.62 7.59 2.02
C PHE A 372 -12.53 7.11 3.14
N SER A 373 -12.15 6.02 3.80
CA SER A 373 -12.86 5.45 4.94
C SER A 373 -12.01 5.57 6.20
N ASN A 374 -12.63 5.89 7.31
CA ASN A 374 -11.99 5.88 8.62
C ASN A 374 -12.14 4.54 9.35
N THR A 375 -12.23 3.45 8.58
CA THR A 375 -12.16 2.06 9.04
C THR A 375 -11.17 1.27 8.18
N GLU A 376 -10.70 0.13 8.68
CA GLU A 376 -9.76 -0.74 7.98
C GLU A 376 -10.43 -1.85 7.14
N ASP A 377 -11.73 -1.81 6.98
CA ASP A 377 -12.49 -2.77 6.17
C ASP A 377 -12.45 -2.44 4.66
N GLY A 378 -13.02 -3.34 3.86
CA GLY A 378 -13.03 -3.23 2.40
C GLY A 378 -14.07 -2.27 1.81
N VAL A 379 -14.75 -1.45 2.62
CA VAL A 379 -15.89 -0.61 2.22
C VAL A 379 -15.53 0.39 1.12
N SER A 380 -14.38 1.05 1.25
CA SER A 380 -13.94 2.07 0.28
C SER A 380 -13.73 1.49 -1.13
N GLY A 381 -13.25 0.25 -1.24
CA GLY A 381 -13.11 -0.46 -2.52
C GLY A 381 -14.44 -0.79 -3.17
N GLY A 382 -15.43 -1.22 -2.38
CA GLY A 382 -16.80 -1.48 -2.84
C GLY A 382 -17.48 -0.22 -3.36
N ILE A 383 -17.41 0.88 -2.61
CA ILE A 383 -17.97 2.18 -3.01
C ILE A 383 -17.27 2.71 -4.27
N ARG A 384 -15.93 2.64 -4.36
CA ARG A 384 -15.18 3.02 -5.56
C ARG A 384 -15.72 2.30 -6.80
N ASN A 385 -15.93 0.99 -6.72
CA ASN A 385 -16.43 0.21 -7.84
C ASN A 385 -17.87 0.58 -8.19
N ALA A 386 -18.75 0.75 -7.20
CA ALA A 386 -20.13 1.16 -7.41
C ALA A 386 -20.21 2.53 -8.12
N LEU A 387 -19.39 3.49 -7.68
CA LEU A 387 -19.30 4.82 -8.31
C LEU A 387 -18.75 4.73 -9.74
N LEU A 388 -17.68 3.95 -9.98
CA LEU A 388 -17.12 3.77 -11.32
C LEU A 388 -18.12 3.10 -12.26
N ASP A 389 -18.87 2.08 -11.80
CA ASP A 389 -19.90 1.44 -12.61
C ASP A 389 -21.00 2.43 -13.00
N ALA A 390 -21.51 3.22 -12.06
CA ALA A 390 -22.52 4.23 -12.33
C ALA A 390 -22.00 5.32 -13.30
N LEU A 391 -20.78 5.80 -13.10
CA LEU A 391 -20.16 6.86 -13.92
C LEU A 391 -19.78 6.38 -15.33
N THR A 392 -19.56 5.09 -15.52
CA THR A 392 -19.22 4.52 -16.82
C THR A 392 -20.42 3.91 -17.54
N GLY A 393 -21.59 3.81 -16.90
CA GLY A 393 -22.75 3.13 -17.44
C GLY A 393 -22.61 1.62 -17.52
N ALA A 394 -21.80 1.03 -16.61
CA ALA A 394 -21.59 -0.42 -16.54
C ALA A 394 -22.88 -1.16 -16.13
N PRO A 395 -23.03 -2.43 -16.48
CA PRO A 395 -24.15 -3.24 -16.01
C PRO A 395 -24.24 -3.25 -14.48
N ALA A 396 -25.47 -3.15 -13.97
CA ALA A 396 -25.74 -3.14 -12.54
C ALA A 396 -25.15 -4.38 -11.84
N PHE A 397 -24.55 -4.16 -10.69
CA PHE A 397 -23.99 -5.20 -9.85
C PHE A 397 -24.19 -4.84 -8.37
N ASP A 398 -24.59 -5.78 -7.56
CA ASP A 398 -24.77 -5.55 -6.11
C ASP A 398 -23.42 -5.58 -5.38
N TRP A 399 -22.76 -4.42 -5.39
CA TRP A 399 -21.47 -4.26 -4.74
C TRP A 399 -21.54 -4.37 -3.22
N VAL A 400 -22.69 -4.05 -2.59
CA VAL A 400 -22.87 -4.16 -1.13
C VAL A 400 -22.90 -5.65 -0.75
N ALA A 401 -23.80 -6.43 -1.35
CA ALA A 401 -23.90 -7.87 -1.08
C ALA A 401 -22.59 -8.60 -1.40
N SER A 402 -21.93 -8.26 -2.52
CA SER A 402 -20.64 -8.83 -2.89
C SER A 402 -19.54 -8.51 -1.86
N SER A 403 -19.45 -7.27 -1.36
CA SER A 403 -18.46 -6.88 -0.36
C SER A 403 -18.71 -7.57 0.98
N VAL A 404 -19.96 -7.63 1.45
CA VAL A 404 -20.34 -8.35 2.66
C VAL A 404 -20.00 -9.86 2.54
N SER A 405 -20.33 -10.49 1.40
CA SER A 405 -20.03 -11.91 1.17
C SER A 405 -18.51 -12.18 1.19
N ARG A 406 -17.71 -11.32 0.55
CA ARG A 406 -16.24 -11.46 0.55
C ARG A 406 -15.65 -11.29 1.94
N THR A 407 -16.10 -10.29 2.69
CA THR A 407 -15.64 -10.07 4.08
C THR A 407 -15.97 -11.28 4.94
N ARG A 408 -17.21 -11.81 4.86
CA ARG A 408 -17.59 -13.00 5.61
C ARG A 408 -16.73 -14.22 5.26
N LYS A 409 -16.52 -14.50 3.97
CA LYS A 409 -15.65 -15.61 3.53
C LYS A 409 -14.21 -15.45 4.03
N ALA A 410 -13.66 -14.23 4.00
CA ALA A 410 -12.33 -13.97 4.54
C ALA A 410 -12.26 -14.22 6.06
N GLN A 411 -13.28 -13.80 6.80
CA GLN A 411 -13.38 -14.04 8.24
C GLN A 411 -13.53 -15.54 8.56
N GLU A 412 -14.36 -16.28 7.82
CA GLU A 412 -14.52 -17.73 7.96
C GLU A 412 -13.19 -18.47 7.70
N SER A 413 -12.47 -18.09 6.64
CA SER A 413 -11.15 -18.66 6.33
C SER A 413 -10.13 -18.36 7.43
N ALA A 414 -10.08 -17.12 7.91
CA ALA A 414 -9.18 -16.70 8.98
C ALA A 414 -9.48 -17.43 10.30
N LEU A 415 -10.77 -17.60 10.66
CA LEU A 415 -11.18 -18.37 11.83
C LEU A 415 -10.76 -19.84 11.72
N ALA A 416 -10.92 -20.46 10.55
CA ALA A 416 -10.49 -21.85 10.33
C ALA A 416 -8.98 -22.00 10.50
N GLU A 417 -8.20 -21.01 10.03
CA GLU A 417 -6.76 -21.01 10.15
C GLU A 417 -6.27 -20.93 11.61
N VAL A 418 -6.84 -20.04 12.43
CA VAL A 418 -6.48 -19.94 13.85
C VAL A 418 -7.04 -21.08 14.70
N SER A 419 -8.17 -21.67 14.32
CA SER A 419 -8.76 -22.81 15.03
C SER A 419 -7.93 -24.09 14.90
N GLY A 420 -7.01 -24.16 13.95
CA GLY A 420 -6.11 -25.28 13.71
C GLY A 420 -4.99 -25.48 14.76
N GLY A 421 -4.95 -24.70 15.86
CA GLY A 421 -4.03 -24.96 16.97
C GLY A 421 -2.84 -24.02 17.07
N VAL A 422 -2.96 -22.77 16.62
CA VAL A 422 -1.91 -21.73 16.66
C VAL A 422 -1.38 -21.46 18.09
N ASP A 423 -2.18 -21.73 19.11
CA ASP A 423 -1.86 -21.44 20.51
C ASP A 423 -1.33 -22.66 21.29
N THR A 424 -0.92 -23.71 20.58
CA THR A 424 -0.38 -24.94 21.21
C THR A 424 1.15 -24.92 21.17
N ALA A 425 1.77 -24.79 22.35
CA ALA A 425 3.22 -24.90 22.49
C ALA A 425 3.72 -26.30 22.13
N PRO A 426 4.81 -26.45 21.37
CA PRO A 426 5.48 -27.73 21.21
C PRO A 426 5.92 -28.29 22.57
N PRO A 427 5.93 -29.60 22.77
CA PRO A 427 6.40 -30.18 24.03
C PRO A 427 7.89 -29.90 24.25
N GLY A 428 8.27 -29.56 25.49
CA GLY A 428 9.65 -29.29 25.88
C GLY A 428 9.78 -28.07 26.77
N THR A 429 10.95 -27.92 27.36
CA THR A 429 11.29 -26.80 28.24
C THR A 429 12.62 -26.18 27.81
N PRO A 430 12.93 -24.95 28.24
CA PRO A 430 14.25 -24.34 28.04
C PRO A 430 15.36 -25.26 28.56
N SER A 431 16.41 -25.46 27.77
CA SER A 431 17.56 -26.35 28.11
C SER A 431 18.53 -25.70 29.08
N LEU A 432 18.49 -24.36 29.21
CA LEU A 432 19.37 -23.58 30.09
C LEU A 432 18.57 -22.92 31.22
N PRO A 433 19.19 -22.56 32.33
CA PRO A 433 18.61 -21.67 33.33
C PRO A 433 18.18 -20.33 32.67
N LEU A 434 17.04 -19.78 33.07
CA LEU A 434 16.48 -18.56 32.41
C LEU A 434 17.47 -17.39 32.34
N LYS A 435 18.35 -17.25 33.36
CA LYS A 435 19.38 -16.23 33.36
C LYS A 435 20.36 -16.33 32.18
N ALA A 436 20.52 -17.50 31.59
CA ALA A 436 21.43 -17.72 30.45
C ALA A 436 20.87 -17.17 29.12
N TYR A 437 19.56 -16.93 29.04
CA TYR A 437 18.91 -16.28 27.89
C TYR A 437 18.89 -14.75 28.02
N ALA A 438 19.19 -14.21 29.22
CA ALA A 438 19.24 -12.76 29.43
C ALA A 438 20.51 -12.18 28.82
N GLY A 439 20.37 -11.01 28.17
CA GLY A 439 21.48 -10.32 27.51
C GLY A 439 21.00 -9.32 26.49
N ARG A 440 21.96 -8.70 25.81
CA ARG A 440 21.75 -7.87 24.64
C ARG A 440 21.99 -8.72 23.39
N TYR A 441 21.11 -8.62 22.44
CA TYR A 441 21.20 -9.29 21.15
C TYR A 441 21.07 -8.25 20.05
N SER A 442 21.86 -8.34 18.99
CA SER A 442 21.90 -7.38 17.89
C SER A 442 21.60 -8.04 16.57
N ASP A 443 20.75 -7.41 15.79
CA ASP A 443 20.47 -7.73 14.39
C ASP A 443 21.06 -6.61 13.52
N PRO A 444 21.74 -6.93 12.41
CA PRO A 444 22.47 -5.94 11.63
C PRO A 444 21.60 -4.92 10.88
N TRP A 445 20.32 -5.25 10.60
CA TRP A 445 19.44 -4.33 9.91
C TRP A 445 18.44 -3.63 10.83
N TYR A 446 18.02 -4.33 11.90
CA TYR A 446 17.00 -3.81 12.80
C TYR A 446 17.60 -3.10 14.02
N GLY A 447 18.72 -3.61 14.54
CA GLY A 447 19.36 -3.13 15.77
C GLY A 447 19.16 -4.08 16.96
N ASP A 448 19.08 -3.53 18.16
CA ASP A 448 19.21 -4.30 19.38
C ASP A 448 17.88 -4.66 20.05
N VAL A 449 17.86 -5.84 20.68
CA VAL A 449 16.89 -6.20 21.70
C VAL A 449 17.63 -6.50 23.03
N VAL A 450 16.97 -6.21 24.14
CA VAL A 450 17.48 -6.51 25.49
C VAL A 450 16.52 -7.48 26.17
N ILE A 451 17.06 -8.63 26.59
CA ILE A 451 16.32 -9.60 27.39
C ILE A 451 16.84 -9.53 28.83
N THR A 452 15.92 -9.32 29.75
CA THR A 452 16.23 -9.25 31.18
C THR A 452 15.61 -10.42 31.93
N GLU A 453 16.31 -10.93 32.95
CA GLU A 453 15.74 -11.87 33.90
C GLU A 453 15.50 -11.15 35.23
N THR A 454 14.30 -11.28 35.77
CA THR A 454 13.95 -10.73 37.08
C THR A 454 13.03 -11.70 37.83
N ARG A 455 13.49 -12.20 38.97
CA ARG A 455 12.71 -13.08 39.85
C ARG A 455 12.18 -14.33 39.12
N GLY A 456 13.02 -14.95 38.30
CA GLY A 456 12.67 -16.16 37.54
C GLY A 456 11.74 -15.92 36.36
N LYS A 457 11.65 -14.69 35.81
CA LYS A 457 10.87 -14.33 34.62
C LYS A 457 11.74 -13.59 33.63
N LEU A 458 11.57 -13.90 32.35
CA LEU A 458 12.20 -13.17 31.26
C LEU A 458 11.28 -12.08 30.74
N ALA A 459 11.87 -10.98 30.30
CA ALA A 459 11.19 -9.94 29.55
C ALA A 459 12.10 -9.44 28.42
N ILE A 460 11.49 -9.06 27.28
CA ILE A 460 12.18 -8.48 26.13
C ILE A 460 11.78 -7.02 25.95
N GLN A 461 12.74 -6.19 25.51
CA GLN A 461 12.54 -4.85 25.02
C GLN A 461 13.29 -4.69 23.69
N PHE A 462 12.58 -4.29 22.65
CA PHE A 462 13.18 -3.84 21.40
C PHE A 462 13.67 -2.41 21.57
N VAL A 463 14.97 -2.17 21.36
CA VAL A 463 15.56 -0.86 21.62
C VAL A 463 14.99 0.22 20.67
N PRO A 464 14.88 -0.02 19.35
CA PRO A 464 14.34 0.98 18.45
C PRO A 464 12.82 1.21 18.59
N THR A 465 12.05 0.18 19.01
CA THR A 465 10.58 0.20 19.01
C THR A 465 10.05 0.11 20.44
N ALA A 466 9.79 1.27 21.05
CA ALA A 466 9.46 1.38 22.46
C ALA A 466 8.23 0.56 22.89
N VAL A 467 7.23 0.42 22.01
CA VAL A 467 5.99 -0.34 22.28
C VAL A 467 6.24 -1.85 22.29
N PHE A 468 7.32 -2.34 21.69
CA PHE A 468 7.70 -3.74 21.71
C PHE A 468 8.42 -4.10 23.00
N LYS A 469 7.67 -4.11 24.08
CA LYS A 469 8.10 -4.55 25.41
C LYS A 469 7.12 -5.61 25.92
N SER A 470 7.63 -6.77 26.32
CA SER A 470 6.81 -7.90 26.73
C SER A 470 7.48 -8.77 27.77
N ALA A 471 6.68 -9.39 28.65
CA ALA A 471 7.11 -10.61 29.33
C ALA A 471 7.31 -11.72 28.30
N LEU A 472 8.24 -12.65 28.56
CA LEU A 472 8.46 -13.83 27.76
C LEU A 472 7.91 -15.05 28.49
N GLU A 473 6.97 -15.75 27.86
CA GLU A 473 6.39 -17.00 28.36
C GLU A 473 7.05 -18.19 27.68
N PRO A 474 7.44 -19.27 28.41
CA PRO A 474 7.96 -20.48 27.77
C PRO A 474 7.01 -21.02 26.70
N TRP A 475 7.56 -21.39 25.53
CA TRP A 475 6.80 -21.83 24.36
C TRP A 475 7.39 -23.08 23.70
N GLY A 476 8.08 -23.91 24.45
CA GLY A 476 8.72 -25.13 23.95
C GLY A 476 10.23 -25.18 24.20
N PRO A 477 10.96 -26.08 23.52
CA PRO A 477 12.40 -26.20 23.69
C PRO A 477 13.10 -24.90 23.27
N ASP A 478 13.80 -24.26 24.20
CA ASP A 478 14.55 -23.02 23.99
C ASP A 478 13.76 -21.93 23.22
N ALA A 479 12.43 -21.95 23.38
CA ALA A 479 11.55 -21.01 22.74
C ALA A 479 10.64 -20.29 23.76
N PHE A 480 10.32 -19.03 23.46
CA PHE A 480 9.45 -18.19 24.27
C PHE A 480 8.52 -17.40 23.36
N ARG A 481 7.33 -17.06 23.88
CA ARG A 481 6.41 -16.16 23.17
C ARG A 481 6.28 -14.82 23.87
N THR A 482 6.03 -13.78 23.11
CA THR A 482 5.69 -12.46 23.64
C THR A 482 4.22 -12.39 24.03
N ARG A 483 3.88 -11.34 24.81
CA ARG A 483 2.55 -10.84 25.07
C ARG A 483 2.64 -9.32 25.05
N PHE A 484 2.64 -8.77 23.83
CA PHE A 484 2.67 -7.33 23.69
C PHE A 484 1.37 -6.68 24.19
N PRO A 485 1.42 -5.43 24.66
CA PRO A 485 0.20 -4.70 25.04
C PRO A 485 -0.80 -4.63 23.89
N ALA A 486 -2.08 -4.67 24.18
CA ALA A 486 -3.12 -4.59 23.17
C ALA A 486 -2.96 -3.35 22.28
N GLY A 487 -2.87 -3.56 20.98
CA GLY A 487 -2.64 -2.50 19.99
C GLY A 487 -1.17 -2.14 19.77
N ALA A 488 -0.22 -2.76 20.46
CA ALA A 488 1.20 -2.54 20.22
C ALA A 488 1.76 -3.35 19.03
N GLY A 489 0.98 -4.30 18.51
CA GLY A 489 1.37 -5.14 17.38
C GLY A 489 1.01 -6.61 17.59
N GLU A 490 1.62 -7.46 16.81
CA GLU A 490 1.41 -8.91 16.81
C GLU A 490 2.40 -9.61 17.76
N ASP A 491 1.90 -10.63 18.49
CA ASP A 491 2.76 -11.49 19.30
C ASP A 491 3.69 -12.34 18.43
N ALA A 492 4.86 -12.66 18.96
CA ALA A 492 5.89 -13.42 18.26
C ALA A 492 6.42 -14.57 19.11
N VAL A 493 6.90 -15.62 18.44
CA VAL A 493 7.71 -16.68 19.02
C VAL A 493 9.17 -16.36 18.78
N LEU A 494 9.94 -16.36 19.89
CA LEU A 494 11.38 -16.27 19.90
C LEU A 494 11.96 -17.69 20.02
N THR A 495 12.93 -18.03 19.18
CA THR A 495 13.64 -19.33 19.24
C THR A 495 15.12 -19.08 19.40
N PHE A 496 15.72 -19.66 20.44
CA PHE A 496 17.14 -19.56 20.74
C PHE A 496 17.86 -20.80 20.23
N GLU A 497 18.98 -20.60 19.57
CA GLU A 497 19.92 -21.67 19.27
C GLU A 497 20.90 -21.74 20.44
N VAL A 498 20.97 -22.92 21.06
CA VAL A 498 21.88 -23.21 22.17
C VAL A 498 22.99 -24.15 21.68
N LYS A 499 24.23 -23.77 21.88
CA LYS A 499 25.42 -24.58 21.55
C LYS A 499 26.44 -24.50 22.67
N ASP A 500 26.97 -25.64 23.07
CA ASP A 500 27.99 -25.76 24.13
C ASP A 500 27.57 -25.06 25.44
N GLY A 501 26.28 -25.14 25.79
CA GLY A 501 25.73 -24.54 27.00
C GLY A 501 25.57 -23.01 26.98
N ALA A 502 25.63 -22.39 25.81
CA ALA A 502 25.43 -20.95 25.61
C ALA A 502 24.51 -20.65 24.46
N VAL A 503 23.78 -19.55 24.56
CA VAL A 503 22.96 -19.02 23.43
C VAL A 503 23.92 -18.46 22.38
N THR A 504 23.71 -18.88 21.12
CA THR A 504 24.51 -18.43 19.97
C THR A 504 23.74 -17.59 18.99
N ARG A 505 22.38 -17.71 18.96
CA ARG A 505 21.50 -17.01 18.02
C ARG A 505 20.08 -16.90 18.57
N LEU A 506 19.37 -15.89 18.16
CA LEU A 506 17.94 -15.70 18.43
C LEU A 506 17.23 -15.35 17.12
N THR A 507 16.22 -16.13 16.77
CA THR A 507 15.31 -15.85 15.62
C THR A 507 13.89 -15.65 16.10
N MET A 508 13.07 -15.03 15.27
CA MET A 508 11.68 -14.75 15.60
C MET A 508 10.74 -15.05 14.45
N LYS A 509 9.47 -15.28 14.77
CA LYS A 509 8.37 -15.32 13.81
C LYS A 509 7.09 -14.85 14.49
N ALA A 510 6.15 -14.30 13.73
CA ALA A 510 4.82 -13.98 14.24
C ALA A 510 4.16 -15.25 14.83
N LEU A 511 3.45 -15.08 15.94
CA LEU A 511 2.72 -16.19 16.59
C LEU A 511 1.46 -16.53 15.78
N SER A 512 0.72 -15.49 15.33
CA SER A 512 -0.48 -15.66 14.52
C SER A 512 -0.13 -15.82 13.03
N PRO A 513 -0.72 -16.78 12.31
CA PRO A 513 -0.61 -16.85 10.86
C PRO A 513 -1.34 -15.69 10.17
N LEU A 514 -2.24 -15.00 10.87
CA LEU A 514 -3.00 -13.85 10.40
C LEU A 514 -2.27 -12.52 10.65
N ALA A 515 -1.05 -12.55 11.18
CA ALA A 515 -0.25 -11.35 11.39
C ALA A 515 -0.11 -10.56 10.08
N ASP A 516 -0.25 -9.24 10.16
CA ASP A 516 0.01 -8.39 9.00
C ASP A 516 1.44 -8.59 8.51
N PHE A 517 1.64 -8.58 7.20
CA PHE A 517 2.94 -8.82 6.56
C PHE A 517 4.02 -7.84 7.01
N SER A 518 3.64 -6.66 7.50
CA SER A 518 4.59 -5.67 8.03
C SER A 518 5.24 -6.10 9.35
N TYR A 519 4.72 -7.14 10.02
CA TYR A 519 5.41 -7.78 11.15
C TYR A 519 6.40 -8.85 10.67
N ASP A 520 7.40 -8.43 9.93
CA ASP A 520 8.39 -9.28 9.27
C ASP A 520 9.47 -9.83 10.24
N PHE A 521 9.05 -10.23 11.46
CA PHE A 521 9.92 -10.85 12.49
C PHE A 521 10.79 -12.00 11.98
N HIS A 522 10.34 -12.71 10.94
CA HIS A 522 11.06 -13.84 10.35
C HIS A 522 12.34 -13.44 9.59
N HIS A 523 12.55 -12.15 9.35
CA HIS A 523 13.80 -11.62 8.81
C HIS A 523 14.83 -11.27 9.88
N LEU A 524 14.44 -11.28 11.17
CA LEU A 524 15.33 -10.98 12.28
C LEU A 524 16.27 -12.16 12.58
N ASP A 525 17.55 -11.86 12.75
CA ASP A 525 18.61 -12.82 13.00
C ASP A 525 19.61 -12.24 14.00
N PHE A 526 19.25 -12.31 15.26
CA PHE A 526 20.03 -11.71 16.34
C PHE A 526 21.19 -12.59 16.81
N THR A 527 22.31 -11.96 17.07
CA THR A 527 23.47 -12.58 17.75
C THR A 527 23.72 -11.92 19.11
N PRO A 528 24.17 -12.69 20.12
CA PRO A 528 24.54 -12.13 21.44
C PRO A 528 25.63 -11.06 21.29
N VAL A 529 25.42 -9.90 21.92
CA VAL A 529 26.46 -8.86 22.05
C VAL A 529 27.30 -9.20 23.28
N ARG A 530 28.59 -9.43 23.09
CA ARG A 530 29.57 -9.77 24.15
C ARG A 530 30.02 -8.53 24.91
#